data_f627e4143707a4bd583d6a44fcd7c8ac
#
_entry.id   f627e4143707a4bd583d6a44fcd7c8ac
#
_cell.length_a   1.000
_cell.length_b   1.000
_cell.length_c   1.000
_cell.angle_alpha   90.00
_cell.angle_beta   90.00
_cell.angle_gamma   90.00
#
_symmetry.space_group_name_H-M   'P 1'
#
loop_
_entity.id
_entity.type
_entity.pdbx_description
1 polymer ?
#
loop_
_entity_poly.entity_id
_entity_poly.type
_entity_poly.pdbx_seq_one_letter_code
_entity_poly.pdbx_strand_id
1 'polypeptide(L)'
;MLVQGLGAANSVSAELEPVSLAGNRATALALVFSELLQNALEHGGESVRVELARRDGDVVLAIADDGGGIAGDPVTGTGLSIVRALVEEELGGRLSLDSNRGLRAEVAFRA
;
A
#
# COMPACT_ATOMS: atom_id res chain seq x y z
N MET A 1 -1.69 12.63 -8.58
CA MET A 1 -3.08 12.79 -8.07
C MET A 1 -3.06 13.14 -6.60
N LEU A 2 -3.87 14.07 -6.21
CA LEU A 2 -3.96 14.51 -4.83
C LEU A 2 -5.33 14.11 -4.27
N VAL A 3 -5.32 13.42 -3.14
CA VAL A 3 -6.54 13.04 -2.43
C VAL A 3 -6.72 14.01 -1.27
N GLN A 4 -7.90 14.61 -1.18
CA GLN A 4 -8.20 15.59 -0.13
C GLN A 4 -9.42 15.17 0.65
N GLY A 5 -9.54 15.71 1.86
CA GLY A 5 -10.73 15.54 2.68
C GLY A 5 -10.77 14.27 3.51
N LEU A 6 -9.74 13.48 3.50
CA LEU A 6 -9.69 12.26 4.30
C LEU A 6 -9.27 12.51 5.73
N GLY A 7 -8.66 13.64 5.99
CA GLY A 7 -8.25 14.04 7.32
C GLY A 7 -7.67 15.43 7.25
N ALA A 8 -7.98 16.28 8.18
CA ALA A 8 -7.59 17.69 8.12
C ALA A 8 -6.09 17.91 8.08
N ALA A 9 -5.32 17.00 8.69
CA ALA A 9 -3.87 17.14 8.82
C ALA A 9 -3.08 16.28 7.83
N ASN A 10 -3.76 15.43 7.06
CA ASN A 10 -3.07 14.49 6.19
C ASN A 10 -2.98 15.01 4.77
N SER A 11 -1.85 14.78 4.13
CA SER A 11 -1.72 14.97 2.70
C SER A 11 -1.29 13.66 2.05
N VAL A 12 -1.86 13.39 0.89
CA VAL A 12 -1.54 12.19 0.13
C VAL A 12 -1.03 12.61 -1.23
N SER A 13 0.14 12.13 -1.60
CA SER A 13 0.67 12.31 -2.93
C SER A 13 0.77 10.95 -3.63
N ALA A 14 0.51 10.91 -4.92
CA ALA A 14 0.49 9.67 -5.66
C ALA A 14 1.16 9.83 -7.01
N GLU A 15 1.99 8.86 -7.37
CA GLU A 15 2.56 8.71 -8.70
C GLU A 15 2.13 7.34 -9.21
N LEU A 16 1.25 7.32 -10.22
CA LEU A 16 0.63 6.10 -10.68
C LEU A 16 0.89 5.90 -12.17
N GLU A 17 1.61 4.84 -12.51
CA GLU A 17 1.76 4.42 -13.90
C GLU A 17 0.55 3.58 -14.31
N PRO A 18 0.14 3.63 -15.58
CA PRO A 18 -0.95 2.79 -16.05
C PRO A 18 -0.60 1.31 -15.94
N VAL A 19 -1.49 0.53 -15.34
CA VAL A 19 -1.34 -0.91 -15.18
C VAL A 19 -2.64 -1.57 -15.58
N SER A 20 -2.55 -2.60 -16.41
CA SER A 20 -3.69 -3.38 -16.85
C SER A 20 -3.62 -4.77 -16.26
N LEU A 21 -4.68 -5.20 -15.60
CA LEU A 21 -4.74 -6.50 -14.94
C LEU A 21 -6.06 -7.19 -15.26
N ALA A 22 -6.06 -8.53 -15.26
CA ALA A 22 -7.30 -9.30 -15.36
C ALA A 22 -8.20 -8.99 -14.16
N GLY A 23 -9.51 -9.18 -14.33
CA GLY A 23 -10.53 -8.70 -13.41
C GLY A 23 -10.30 -9.05 -11.94
N ASN A 24 -10.02 -10.33 -11.65
CA ASN A 24 -9.82 -10.75 -10.26
C ASN A 24 -8.54 -10.15 -9.65
N ARG A 25 -7.50 -10.00 -10.46
CA ARG A 25 -6.25 -9.39 -10.00
C ARG A 25 -6.41 -7.88 -9.81
N ALA A 26 -7.16 -7.23 -10.68
CA ALA A 26 -7.45 -5.81 -10.54
C ALA A 26 -8.23 -5.55 -9.25
N THR A 27 -9.23 -6.38 -8.95
CA THR A 27 -9.99 -6.26 -7.73
C THR A 27 -9.11 -6.49 -6.50
N ALA A 28 -8.26 -7.50 -6.53
CA ALA A 28 -7.35 -7.78 -5.42
C ALA A 28 -6.41 -6.61 -5.18
N LEU A 29 -5.83 -6.04 -6.23
CA LEU A 29 -4.95 -4.89 -6.09
C LEU A 29 -5.68 -3.68 -5.52
N ALA A 30 -6.91 -3.43 -5.94
CA ALA A 30 -7.71 -2.33 -5.42
C ALA A 30 -7.99 -2.50 -3.92
N LEU A 31 -8.29 -3.72 -3.48
CA LEU A 31 -8.52 -3.97 -2.06
C LEU A 31 -7.24 -3.82 -1.25
N VAL A 32 -6.12 -4.31 -1.76
CA VAL A 32 -4.82 -4.16 -1.12
C VAL A 32 -4.47 -2.68 -0.98
N PHE A 33 -4.62 -1.93 -2.05
CA PHE A 33 -4.35 -0.50 -2.04
C PHE A 33 -5.22 0.22 -0.99
N SER A 34 -6.51 -0.08 -0.98
CA SER A 34 -7.44 0.56 -0.06
C SER A 34 -7.05 0.31 1.40
N GLU A 35 -6.73 -0.93 1.74
CA GLU A 35 -6.34 -1.28 3.11
C GLU A 35 -5.02 -0.64 3.52
N LEU A 36 -4.03 -0.67 2.64
CA LEU A 36 -2.73 -0.08 2.95
C LEU A 36 -2.83 1.44 3.09
N LEU A 37 -3.61 2.08 2.24
CA LEU A 37 -3.80 3.52 2.31
C LEU A 37 -4.54 3.89 3.60
N GLN A 38 -5.58 3.15 3.95
CA GLN A 38 -6.32 3.41 5.17
C GLN A 38 -5.43 3.26 6.40
N ASN A 39 -4.61 2.22 6.44
CA ASN A 39 -3.66 2.03 7.53
C ASN A 39 -2.68 3.20 7.63
N ALA A 40 -2.17 3.65 6.51
CA ALA A 40 -1.25 4.78 6.51
C ALA A 40 -1.90 6.06 7.02
N LEU A 41 -3.17 6.30 6.64
CA LEU A 41 -3.90 7.48 7.08
C LEU A 41 -4.26 7.42 8.57
N GLU A 42 -4.55 6.22 9.08
CA GLU A 42 -4.92 6.05 10.48
C GLU A 42 -3.73 6.07 11.43
N HIS A 43 -2.60 5.53 11.00
CA HIS A 43 -1.43 5.33 11.88
C HIS A 43 -0.21 6.09 11.44
N GLY A 44 -0.24 6.69 10.28
CA GLY A 44 0.90 7.43 9.76
C GLY A 44 0.96 8.85 10.28
N GLY A 45 1.93 9.57 9.77
CA GLY A 45 2.12 10.97 10.09
C GLY A 45 1.29 11.88 9.20
N GLU A 46 1.85 13.04 8.91
CA GLU A 46 1.13 14.06 8.14
C GLU A 46 1.14 13.80 6.64
N SER A 47 2.10 13.02 6.15
CA SER A 47 2.26 12.79 4.71
C SER A 47 2.23 11.31 4.40
N VAL A 48 1.49 10.96 3.34
CA VAL A 48 1.45 9.61 2.80
C VAL A 48 1.82 9.69 1.33
N ARG A 49 2.70 8.81 0.90
CA ARG A 49 3.14 8.75 -0.49
C ARG A 49 2.77 7.41 -1.09
N VAL A 50 2.15 7.44 -2.26
CA VAL A 50 1.72 6.26 -2.99
C VAL A 50 2.45 6.21 -4.32
N GLU A 51 3.02 5.06 -4.65
CA GLU A 51 3.65 4.84 -5.94
C GLU A 51 3.17 3.53 -6.53
N LEU A 52 2.81 3.56 -7.80
CA LEU A 52 2.49 2.36 -8.56
C LEU A 52 3.32 2.41 -9.84
N ALA A 53 4.15 1.40 -10.05
CA ALA A 53 5.09 1.40 -11.16
C ALA A 53 5.23 0.00 -11.75
N ARG A 54 5.71 -0.06 -12.98
CA ARG A 54 6.09 -1.31 -13.63
C ARG A 54 7.61 -1.35 -13.73
N ARG A 55 8.19 -2.43 -13.26
CA ARG A 55 9.64 -2.60 -13.26
C ARG A 55 10.00 -4.01 -13.66
N ASP A 56 10.63 -4.16 -14.82
CA ASP A 56 11.13 -5.45 -15.29
C ASP A 56 10.06 -6.54 -15.34
N GLY A 57 8.86 -6.17 -15.78
CA GLY A 57 7.75 -7.09 -15.87
C GLY A 57 6.94 -7.26 -14.59
N ASP A 58 7.40 -6.66 -13.50
CA ASP A 58 6.68 -6.68 -12.24
C ASP A 58 5.88 -5.39 -12.05
N VAL A 59 4.79 -5.50 -11.31
CA VAL A 59 4.04 -4.35 -10.81
C VAL A 59 4.44 -4.15 -9.36
N VAL A 60 4.78 -2.92 -9.01
CA VAL A 60 5.18 -2.57 -7.64
C VAL A 60 4.26 -1.47 -7.14
N LEU A 61 3.60 -1.73 -6.03
CA LEU A 61 2.81 -0.74 -5.30
C LEU A 61 3.52 -0.45 -3.99
N ALA A 62 3.81 0.81 -3.72
CA ALA A 62 4.44 1.21 -2.47
C ALA A 62 3.62 2.31 -1.81
N ILE A 63 3.37 2.16 -0.53
CA ILE A 63 2.67 3.17 0.27
C ILE A 63 3.54 3.43 1.49
N ALA A 64 3.98 4.67 1.62
CA ALA A 64 4.87 5.07 2.71
C ALA A 64 4.28 6.28 3.44
N ASP A 65 4.42 6.30 4.75
CA ASP A 65 4.07 7.46 5.55
C ASP A 65 5.30 7.96 6.30
N ASP A 66 5.22 9.19 6.80
CA ASP A 66 6.30 9.82 7.54
C ASP A 66 6.04 9.86 9.04
N GLY A 67 5.15 9.03 9.53
CA GLY A 67 4.84 8.96 10.94
C GLY A 67 5.99 8.41 11.76
N GLY A 68 5.80 8.32 13.06
CA GLY A 68 6.80 7.78 13.96
C GLY A 68 6.95 6.27 13.88
N GLY A 69 6.36 5.65 12.89
CA GLY A 69 6.26 4.21 12.79
C GLY A 69 5.14 3.69 13.67
N ILE A 70 4.87 2.41 13.56
CA ILE A 70 3.86 1.77 14.38
C ILE A 70 4.54 1.17 15.60
N ALA A 71 4.06 1.55 16.78
CA ALA A 71 4.55 0.94 18.00
C ALA A 71 4.02 -0.50 18.07
N GLY A 72 4.92 -1.45 18.08
CA GLY A 72 4.56 -2.86 18.08
C GLY A 72 4.61 -3.46 16.69
N ASP A 73 3.97 -4.61 16.54
CA ASP A 73 4.01 -5.37 15.29
C ASP A 73 2.99 -4.83 14.30
N PRO A 74 3.43 -4.30 13.14
CA PRO A 74 2.49 -3.78 12.14
C PRO A 74 1.60 -4.85 11.50
N VAL A 75 1.92 -6.12 11.66
CA VAL A 75 1.19 -7.22 11.05
C VAL A 75 0.05 -7.73 11.93
N THR A 76 -0.13 -7.17 13.11
CA THR A 76 -1.16 -7.65 14.05
C THR A 76 -2.58 -7.27 13.63
N GLY A 77 -2.76 -6.32 12.76
CA GLY A 77 -4.08 -5.91 12.32
C GLY A 77 -4.73 -6.93 11.40
N THR A 78 -6.03 -7.09 11.53
CA THR A 78 -6.80 -7.98 10.66
C THR A 78 -6.66 -7.59 9.20
N GLY A 79 -6.65 -6.29 8.91
CA GLY A 79 -6.50 -5.79 7.56
C GLY A 79 -5.21 -6.22 6.90
N LEU A 80 -4.09 -6.20 7.64
CA LEU A 80 -2.80 -6.62 7.07
C LEU A 80 -2.74 -8.12 6.82
N SER A 81 -3.44 -8.92 7.60
CA SER A 81 -3.55 -10.36 7.33
C SER A 81 -4.29 -10.61 6.03
N ILE A 82 -5.36 -9.87 5.78
CA ILE A 82 -6.13 -9.96 4.54
C ILE A 82 -5.27 -9.48 3.36
N VAL A 83 -4.55 -8.39 3.53
CA VAL A 83 -3.67 -7.88 2.49
C VAL A 83 -2.63 -8.93 2.10
N ARG A 84 -1.99 -9.53 3.07
CA ARG A 84 -0.98 -10.56 2.80
C ARG A 84 -1.57 -11.73 2.04
N ALA A 85 -2.75 -12.20 2.44
CA ALA A 85 -3.43 -13.30 1.75
C ALA A 85 -3.76 -12.93 0.30
N LEU A 86 -4.29 -11.74 0.07
CA LEU A 86 -4.60 -11.28 -1.29
C LEU A 86 -3.35 -11.18 -2.16
N VAL A 87 -2.28 -10.63 -1.60
CA VAL A 87 -1.03 -10.49 -2.35
C VAL A 87 -0.46 -11.84 -2.72
N GLU A 88 -0.42 -12.77 -1.79
CA GLU A 88 0.19 -14.08 -2.03
C GLU A 88 -0.68 -14.98 -2.87
N GLU A 89 -1.99 -15.00 -2.62
CA GLU A 89 -2.89 -15.95 -3.26
C GLU A 89 -3.50 -15.44 -4.56
N GLU A 90 -3.91 -14.18 -4.60
CA GLU A 90 -4.58 -13.64 -5.79
C GLU A 90 -3.60 -12.97 -6.76
N LEU A 91 -2.59 -12.28 -6.24
CA LEU A 91 -1.62 -11.60 -7.08
C LEU A 91 -0.37 -12.44 -7.35
N GLY A 92 -0.14 -13.47 -6.54
CA GLY A 92 1.05 -14.30 -6.68
C GLY A 92 2.33 -13.56 -6.37
N GLY A 93 2.25 -12.58 -5.50
CA GLY A 93 3.37 -11.72 -5.18
C GLY A 93 3.78 -11.79 -3.71
N ARG A 94 4.39 -10.71 -3.26
CA ARG A 94 4.84 -10.62 -1.88
C ARG A 94 4.63 -9.23 -1.32
N LEU A 95 4.40 -9.18 -0.02
CA LEU A 95 4.26 -7.97 0.77
C LEU A 95 5.49 -7.80 1.64
N SER A 96 6.10 -6.63 1.59
CA SER A 96 7.24 -6.27 2.44
C SER A 96 6.86 -5.05 3.28
N LEU A 97 7.21 -5.08 4.55
CA LEU A 97 6.94 -3.98 5.46
C LEU A 97 8.24 -3.50 6.07
N ASP A 98 8.46 -2.20 6.08
CA ASP A 98 9.61 -1.57 6.66
C ASP A 98 9.15 -0.42 7.54
N SER A 99 9.52 -0.42 8.81
CA SER A 99 9.06 0.57 9.78
C SER A 99 10.19 1.43 10.34
N ASN A 100 11.26 1.60 9.60
CA ASN A 100 12.42 2.37 10.05
C ASN A 100 12.10 3.84 10.32
N ARG A 101 11.41 4.49 9.39
CA ARG A 101 11.04 5.91 9.50
C ARG A 101 9.61 6.08 9.06
N GLY A 102 8.68 5.74 9.94
CA GLY A 102 7.31 5.56 9.53
C GLY A 102 7.16 4.17 8.95
N LEU A 103 6.08 3.91 8.29
CA LEU A 103 5.82 2.60 7.70
C LEU A 103 5.87 2.69 6.18
N ARG A 104 6.61 1.79 5.56
CA ARG A 104 6.59 1.61 4.12
C ARG A 104 6.10 0.19 3.82
N ALA A 105 4.98 0.10 3.13
CA ALA A 105 4.45 -1.18 2.67
C ALA A 105 4.70 -1.28 1.17
N GLU A 106 5.28 -2.38 0.73
CA GLU A 106 5.56 -2.59 -0.68
C GLU A 106 5.00 -3.94 -1.12
N VAL A 107 4.25 -3.91 -2.21
CA VAL A 107 3.67 -5.09 -2.84
C VAL A 107 4.31 -5.23 -4.21
N ALA A 108 4.85 -6.40 -4.51
CA ALA A 108 5.44 -6.68 -5.81
C ALA A 108 4.88 -7.99 -6.36
N PHE A 109 4.46 -7.97 -7.61
CA PHE A 109 3.92 -9.16 -8.25
C PHE A 109 4.15 -9.09 -9.76
N ARG A 110 4.17 -10.25 -10.39
CA ARG A 110 4.35 -10.34 -11.84
C ARG A 110 3.10 -9.85 -12.55
N ALA A 111 3.29 -8.97 -13.50
CA ALA A 111 2.18 -8.38 -14.25
C ALA A 111 1.47 -9.40 -15.16
#